data_06d372d386bae67e5024aa38c75fd291
#
_entry.id   06d372d386bae67e5024aa38c75fd291
#
_cell.length_a   1.000
_cell.length_b   1.000
_cell.length_c   1.000
_cell.angle_alpha   90.00
_cell.angle_beta   90.00
_cell.angle_gamma   90.00
#
_symmetry.space_group_name_H-M   'P 1'
#
loop_
_entity.id
_entity.type
_entity.pdbx_description
1 polymer ?
#
loop_
_entity_poly.entity_id
_entity_poly.type
_entity_poly.pdbx_seq_one_letter_code
_entity_poly.pdbx_strand_id
1 'polypeptide(L)'
;MSVKTTTVQSGKIGVIEVKGSLVGGDETDELRGAVADFVEQGNKKLVIDLSKVTYLNSTAIGVLVQAHTTYTRNKGQIKLCGINNNINNIFVITK
;
A
#
# COMPACT_ATOMS: atom_id res chain seq x y z
N MET A 1 8.34 -3.22 -13.02
CA MET A 1 7.58 -2.97 -11.81
C MET A 1 6.41 -2.06 -12.11
N SER A 2 5.29 -2.29 -11.52
CA SER A 2 4.15 -1.42 -11.79
C SER A 2 3.28 -1.26 -10.57
N VAL A 3 2.62 -0.10 -10.51
CA VAL A 3 1.62 0.22 -9.52
C VAL A 3 0.34 0.52 -10.27
N LYS A 4 -0.72 -0.21 -9.99
CA LYS A 4 -2.01 0.01 -10.61
C LYS A 4 -3.02 0.41 -9.56
N THR A 5 -3.87 1.36 -9.90
CA THR A 5 -4.93 1.79 -9.00
C THR A 5 -6.27 1.52 -9.63
N THR A 6 -7.20 1.01 -8.84
CA THR A 6 -8.58 0.82 -9.26
C THR A 6 -9.49 1.10 -8.08
N THR A 7 -10.79 1.08 -8.32
CA THR A 7 -11.77 1.17 -7.24
C THR A 7 -12.81 0.09 -7.44
N VAL A 8 -13.41 -0.33 -6.32
CA VAL A 8 -14.50 -1.30 -6.37
C VAL A 8 -15.65 -0.77 -5.50
N GLN A 9 -16.80 -1.41 -5.59
CA GLN A 9 -18.00 -1.04 -4.84
C GLN A 9 -18.36 0.44 -5.05
N SER A 10 -18.46 0.81 -6.30
CA SER A 10 -18.86 2.16 -6.73
C SER A 10 -17.90 3.23 -6.21
N GLY A 11 -16.63 2.91 -6.19
CA GLY A 11 -15.60 3.86 -5.79
C GLY A 11 -15.36 3.95 -4.29
N LYS A 12 -16.04 3.15 -3.49
CA LYS A 12 -15.90 3.23 -2.03
C LYS A 12 -14.61 2.62 -1.52
N ILE A 13 -14.08 1.62 -2.25
CA ILE A 13 -12.86 0.95 -1.85
C ILE A 13 -11.80 1.20 -2.91
N GLY A 14 -10.68 1.79 -2.51
CA GLY A 14 -9.54 1.94 -3.38
C GLY A 14 -8.68 0.67 -3.34
N VAL A 15 -8.14 0.31 -4.48
CA VAL A 15 -7.25 -0.84 -4.58
C VAL A 15 -5.96 -0.41 -5.26
N ILE A 16 -4.84 -0.69 -4.62
CA ILE A 16 -3.53 -0.47 -5.20
C ILE A 16 -2.87 -1.83 -5.38
N GLU A 17 -2.61 -2.20 -6.62
CA GLU A 17 -1.92 -3.44 -6.93
C GLU A 17 -0.46 -3.11 -7.24
N VAL A 18 0.46 -3.76 -6.52
CA VAL A 18 1.89 -3.51 -6.67
C VAL A 18 2.56 -4.78 -7.16
N LYS A 19 3.50 -4.63 -8.08
CA LYS A 19 4.16 -5.77 -8.70
C LYS A 19 5.66 -5.51 -8.77
N GLY A 20 6.46 -6.50 -8.37
CA GLY A 20 7.91 -6.43 -8.47
C GLY A 20 8.59 -6.11 -7.15
N SER A 21 9.75 -5.49 -7.22
CA SER A 21 10.56 -5.17 -6.04
C SER A 21 10.35 -3.71 -5.63
N LEU A 22 10.13 -3.49 -4.34
CA LEU A 22 10.03 -2.15 -3.79
C LEU A 22 11.30 -1.86 -3.00
N VAL A 23 12.24 -1.18 -3.63
CA VAL A 23 13.56 -0.94 -3.05
C VAL A 23 13.87 0.55 -2.86
N GLY A 24 12.84 1.39 -2.83
CA GLY A 24 13.00 2.83 -2.87
C GLY A 24 13.04 3.28 -4.34
N GLY A 25 13.17 4.55 -4.59
CA GLY A 25 13.19 5.06 -5.95
C GLY A 25 11.81 5.21 -6.54
N ASP A 26 11.70 5.14 -7.87
CA ASP A 26 10.50 5.52 -8.61
C ASP A 26 9.27 4.69 -8.24
N GLU A 27 9.44 3.40 -8.07
CA GLU A 27 8.33 2.51 -7.74
C GLU A 27 7.74 2.81 -6.37
N THR A 28 8.62 3.06 -5.41
CA THR A 28 8.18 3.41 -4.06
C THR A 28 7.50 4.78 -4.06
N ASP A 29 8.00 5.70 -4.87
CA ASP A 29 7.39 7.02 -5.01
C ASP A 29 6.02 6.93 -5.68
N GLU A 30 5.86 6.03 -6.65
CA GLU A 30 4.55 5.79 -7.27
C GLU A 30 3.55 5.28 -6.25
N LEU A 31 3.98 4.36 -5.38
CA LEU A 31 3.11 3.84 -4.34
C LEU A 31 2.71 4.95 -3.38
N ARG A 32 3.67 5.77 -2.96
CA ARG A 32 3.39 6.90 -2.08
C ARG A 32 2.39 7.87 -2.72
N GLY A 33 2.59 8.17 -4.00
CA GLY A 33 1.70 9.06 -4.74
C GLY A 33 0.30 8.50 -4.88
N ALA A 34 0.18 7.19 -5.14
CA ALA A 34 -1.13 6.56 -5.28
C ALA A 34 -1.91 6.62 -3.96
N VAL A 35 -1.23 6.39 -2.84
CA VAL A 35 -1.86 6.51 -1.52
C VAL A 35 -2.31 7.94 -1.29
N ALA A 36 -1.45 8.90 -1.59
CA ALA A 36 -1.79 10.32 -1.40
C ALA A 36 -3.00 10.73 -2.22
N ASP A 37 -3.09 10.24 -3.45
CA ASP A 37 -4.23 10.54 -4.31
C ASP A 37 -5.54 10.02 -3.73
N PHE A 38 -5.54 8.81 -3.20
CA PHE A 38 -6.74 8.27 -2.56
C PHE A 38 -7.11 9.06 -1.30
N VAL A 39 -6.11 9.47 -0.53
CA VAL A 39 -6.37 10.30 0.65
C VAL A 39 -7.01 11.62 0.25
N GLU A 40 -6.50 12.27 -0.80
CA GLU A 40 -7.06 13.53 -1.29
C GLU A 40 -8.50 13.38 -1.76
N GLN A 41 -8.82 12.23 -2.32
CA GLN A 41 -10.19 11.95 -2.78
C GLN A 41 -11.16 11.67 -1.63
N GLY A 42 -10.67 11.65 -0.42
CA GLY A 42 -11.51 11.34 0.73
C GLY A 42 -11.78 9.85 0.91
N ASN A 43 -10.97 9.01 0.28
CA ASN A 43 -11.13 7.57 0.39
C ASN A 43 -10.88 7.12 1.83
N LYS A 44 -11.75 6.25 2.34
CA LYS A 44 -11.66 5.75 3.71
C LYS A 44 -11.33 4.26 3.80
N LYS A 45 -11.33 3.56 2.68
CA LYS A 45 -11.00 2.13 2.66
C LYS A 45 -10.04 1.87 1.51
N LEU A 46 -8.88 1.36 1.85
CA LEU A 46 -7.83 1.09 0.87
C LEU A 46 -7.34 -0.33 1.04
N VAL A 47 -7.21 -1.03 -0.07
CA VAL A 47 -6.58 -2.35 -0.12
C VAL A 47 -5.30 -2.21 -0.91
N ILE A 48 -4.19 -2.65 -0.35
CA ILE A 48 -2.92 -2.71 -1.07
C ILE A 48 -2.59 -4.17 -1.29
N ASP A 49 -2.60 -4.58 -2.55
CA ASP A 49 -2.35 -5.96 -2.94
C ASP A 49 -0.86 -6.14 -3.21
N LEU A 50 -0.22 -6.92 -2.36
CA LEU A 50 1.21 -7.22 -2.43
C LEU A 50 1.50 -8.63 -2.94
N SER A 51 0.51 -9.31 -3.50
CA SER A 51 0.67 -10.71 -3.90
C SER A 51 1.75 -10.91 -4.97
N LYS A 52 2.03 -9.87 -5.74
CA LYS A 52 3.04 -9.93 -6.80
C LYS A 52 4.32 -9.17 -6.45
N VAL A 53 4.46 -8.79 -5.19
CA VAL A 53 5.68 -8.12 -4.71
C VAL A 53 6.67 -9.19 -4.29
N THR A 54 7.90 -9.07 -4.78
CA THR A 54 8.95 -10.05 -4.50
C THR A 54 9.88 -9.61 -3.38
N TYR A 55 9.95 -8.31 -3.10
CA TYR A 55 10.86 -7.79 -2.08
C TYR A 55 10.43 -6.39 -1.65
N LEU A 56 10.62 -6.10 -0.36
CA LEU A 56 10.42 -4.77 0.21
C LEU A 56 11.65 -4.41 1.04
N ASN A 57 12.16 -3.19 0.86
CA ASN A 57 13.18 -2.69 1.76
C ASN A 57 12.54 -1.82 2.85
N SER A 58 13.36 -1.31 3.76
CA SER A 58 12.86 -0.53 4.87
C SER A 58 12.18 0.77 4.44
N THR A 59 12.63 1.37 3.34
CA THR A 59 12.00 2.58 2.81
C THR A 59 10.57 2.29 2.37
N ALA A 60 10.37 1.18 1.66
CA ALA A 60 9.04 0.80 1.20
C ALA A 60 8.13 0.46 2.39
N ILE A 61 8.67 -0.23 3.37
CA ILE A 61 7.91 -0.54 4.59
C ILE A 61 7.49 0.75 5.28
N GLY A 62 8.38 1.73 5.32
CA GLY A 62 8.06 3.03 5.90
C GLY A 62 6.91 3.71 5.20
N VAL A 63 6.84 3.60 3.87
CA VAL A 63 5.72 4.15 3.10
C VAL A 63 4.41 3.48 3.50
N LEU A 64 4.42 2.16 3.65
CA LEU A 64 3.22 1.42 4.04
C LEU A 64 2.77 1.77 5.46
N VAL A 65 3.71 1.90 6.38
CA VAL A 65 3.41 2.29 7.75
C VAL A 65 2.83 3.71 7.79
N GLN A 66 3.41 4.62 7.02
CA GLN A 66 2.92 5.98 6.96
C GLN A 66 1.51 6.04 6.37
N ALA A 67 1.25 5.23 5.34
CA ALA A 67 -0.08 5.14 4.76
C ALA A 67 -1.09 4.68 5.79
N HIS A 68 -0.75 3.67 6.57
CA HIS A 68 -1.61 3.17 7.64
C HIS A 68 -1.90 4.26 8.66
N THR A 69 -0.88 5.00 9.06
CA THR A 69 -1.01 6.08 10.03
C THR A 69 -1.95 7.17 9.49
N THR A 70 -1.77 7.55 8.22
CA THR A 70 -2.58 8.59 7.59
C THR A 70 -4.04 8.16 7.53
N TYR A 71 -4.31 6.93 7.12
CA TYR A 71 -5.68 6.44 7.06
C TYR A 71 -6.33 6.35 8.43
N THR A 72 -5.58 5.86 9.41
CA THR A 72 -6.09 5.77 10.78
C THR A 72 -6.42 7.15 11.33
N ARG A 73 -5.55 8.14 11.06
CA ARG A 73 -5.77 9.51 11.50
C ARG A 73 -7.02 10.11 10.88
N ASN A 74 -7.35 9.73 9.66
CA ASN A 74 -8.52 10.21 8.94
C ASN A 74 -9.74 9.30 9.13
N LYS A 75 -9.69 8.40 10.11
CA LYS A 75 -10.78 7.47 10.44
C LYS A 75 -11.06 6.48 9.31
N GLY A 76 -10.02 6.14 8.56
CA GLY A 76 -10.11 5.15 7.50
C GLY A 76 -9.44 3.85 7.89
N GLN A 77 -9.38 2.93 6.95
CA GLN A 77 -8.76 1.62 7.11
C GLN A 77 -7.91 1.29 5.91
N ILE A 78 -6.78 0.63 6.17
CA ILE A 78 -5.97 0.03 5.12
C ILE A 78 -5.85 -1.46 5.42
N LYS A 79 -6.00 -2.27 4.38
CA LYS A 79 -5.69 -3.70 4.46
C LYS A 79 -4.60 -4.04 3.47
N LEU A 80 -3.64 -4.83 3.93
CA LEU A 80 -2.59 -5.37 3.07
C LEU A 80 -2.96 -6.82 2.78
N CYS A 81 -2.96 -7.21 1.53
CA CYS A 81 -3.27 -8.57 1.15
C CYS A 81 -2.17 -9.15 0.27
N GLY A 82 -2.16 -10.47 0.14
CA GLY A 82 -1.18 -11.15 -0.69
C GLY A 82 0.21 -11.20 -0.09
N ILE A 83 0.31 -11.09 1.24
CA ILE A 83 1.62 -11.13 1.90
C ILE A 83 2.14 -12.56 1.85
N ASN A 84 3.32 -12.73 1.24
CA ASN A 84 3.97 -14.04 1.21
C ASN A 84 4.92 -14.20 2.42
N ASN A 85 5.52 -15.37 2.54
CA ASN A 85 6.37 -15.68 3.70
C ASN A 85 7.53 -14.71 3.87
N ASN A 86 8.13 -14.28 2.78
CA ASN A 86 9.27 -13.36 2.85
C ASN A 86 8.85 -11.99 3.38
N ILE A 87 7.68 -11.55 3.00
CA ILE A 87 7.17 -10.25 3.39
C ILE A 87 6.54 -10.32 4.77
N ASN A 88 5.89 -11.41 5.09
CA ASN A 88 5.20 -11.59 6.35
C ASN A 88 6.15 -11.42 7.54
N ASN A 89 7.36 -11.95 7.42
CA ASN A 89 8.36 -11.82 8.49
C ASN A 89 8.72 -10.36 8.77
N ILE A 90 8.61 -9.52 7.75
CA ILE A 90 8.90 -8.09 7.89
C ILE A 90 7.73 -7.38 8.57
N PHE A 91 6.50 -7.73 8.20
CA PHE A 91 5.32 -7.05 8.72
C PHE A 91 4.93 -7.47 10.14
N VAL A 92 5.43 -8.58 10.64
CA VAL A 92 5.21 -8.98 12.02
C VAL A 92 5.67 -7.89 12.99
N ILE A 93 6.70 -7.15 12.61
CA ILE A 93 7.27 -6.11 13.46
C ILE A 93 6.46 -4.82 13.44
N THR A 94 5.73 -4.57 12.35
CA THR A 94 5.09 -3.28 12.12
C THR A 94 3.60 -3.25 12.45
N LYS A 95 3.07 -4.31 12.94
CA LYS A 95 1.64 -4.39 13.23
C LYS A 95 1.10 -3.27 14.06
#